data_0d1604348792da8a6536602558da74d4
#
_entry.id   0d1604348792da8a6536602558da74d4
#
_cell.length_a   1.000
_cell.length_b   1.000
_cell.length_c   1.000
_cell.angle_alpha   90.00
_cell.angle_beta   90.00
_cell.angle_gamma   90.00
#
_symmetry.space_group_name_H-M   'P 1'
#
loop_
_entity.id
_entity.type
_entity.pdbx_description
1 polymer ?
#
loop_
_entity_poly.entity_id
_entity_poly.type
_entity_poly.pdbx_seq_one_letter_code
_entity_poly.pdbx_strand_id
1 'polypeptide(L)'
;MARIAGVDLPKNKHLDRALTYIYGIGIASAREILDKADLPYQMNSDDLNTDEVTKIRKIIEGAYSVEGDRRREVSMDIKRLTDLGCYRGRRHRAKLPCRGQRTKTNARTRKGPRKGAVVRAKE
;
A
#
# COMPACT_ATOMS: atom_id res chain seq x y z
N MET A 1 4.52 -11.23 18.44
CA MET A 1 4.21 -10.46 17.22
C MET A 1 4.99 -11.05 16.06
N ALA A 2 4.29 -11.47 15.03
CA ALA A 2 4.93 -11.98 13.83
C ALA A 2 5.39 -10.79 12.95
N ARG A 3 6.63 -10.84 12.46
CA ARG A 3 7.20 -9.86 11.53
C ARG A 3 7.40 -10.51 10.17
N ILE A 4 6.76 -9.96 9.12
CA ILE A 4 6.80 -10.50 7.76
C ILE A 4 7.16 -9.37 6.79
N ALA A 5 8.09 -9.61 5.87
CA ALA A 5 8.59 -8.62 4.91
C ALA A 5 9.03 -7.29 5.56
N GLY A 6 9.58 -7.35 6.78
CA GLY A 6 9.99 -6.16 7.52
C GLY A 6 8.87 -5.41 8.25
N VAL A 7 7.61 -5.85 8.12
CA VAL A 7 6.43 -5.25 8.74
C VAL A 7 5.95 -6.08 9.93
N ASP A 8 5.70 -5.44 11.05
CA ASP A 8 5.09 -6.08 12.22
C ASP A 8 3.57 -6.18 12.01
N LEU A 9 3.04 -7.39 12.11
CA LEU A 9 1.61 -7.61 11.96
C LEU A 9 0.84 -7.06 13.17
N PRO A 10 -0.34 -6.44 12.95
CA PRO A 10 -1.18 -5.97 14.04
C PRO A 10 -1.70 -7.12 14.88
N LYS A 11 -1.83 -6.90 16.19
CA LYS A 11 -2.40 -7.86 17.12
C LYS A 11 -3.92 -7.96 16.99
N ASN A 12 -4.48 -9.10 17.40
CA ASN A 12 -5.92 -9.35 17.45
C ASN A 12 -6.65 -9.06 16.13
N LYS A 13 -6.03 -9.39 15.00
CA LYS A 13 -6.61 -9.27 13.66
C LYS A 13 -6.66 -10.63 12.98
N HIS A 14 -7.72 -10.86 12.20
CA HIS A 14 -7.75 -12.00 11.28
C HIS A 14 -6.58 -11.91 10.31
N LEU A 15 -6.01 -13.06 9.99
CA LEU A 15 -4.76 -13.16 9.24
C LEU A 15 -4.89 -12.58 7.82
N ASP A 16 -6.05 -12.76 7.17
CA ASP A 16 -6.33 -12.14 5.86
C ASP A 16 -6.26 -10.61 5.91
N ARG A 17 -6.69 -10.00 7.03
CA ARG A 17 -6.60 -8.55 7.25
C ARG A 17 -5.23 -8.11 7.72
N ALA A 18 -4.58 -8.91 8.56
CA ALA A 18 -3.25 -8.61 9.05
C ALA A 18 -2.22 -8.53 7.91
N LEU A 19 -2.28 -9.42 6.92
CA LEU A 19 -1.39 -9.40 5.78
C LEU A 19 -1.57 -8.16 4.87
N THR A 20 -2.75 -7.53 4.86
CA THR A 20 -2.97 -6.31 4.06
C THR A 20 -2.22 -5.08 4.60
N TYR A 21 -1.62 -5.15 5.78
CA TYR A 21 -0.75 -4.09 6.28
C TYR A 21 0.60 -4.05 5.56
N ILE A 22 0.96 -5.13 4.86
CA ILE A 22 2.15 -5.17 4.02
C ILE A 22 1.84 -4.45 2.69
N TYR A 23 2.60 -3.41 2.36
CA TYR A 23 2.40 -2.67 1.12
C TYR A 23 2.63 -3.56 -0.11
N GLY A 24 1.64 -3.64 -0.96
CA GLY A 24 1.62 -4.52 -2.13
C GLY A 24 0.74 -5.75 -1.99
N ILE A 25 0.27 -6.07 -0.79
CA ILE A 25 -0.65 -7.19 -0.54
C ILE A 25 -2.04 -6.62 -0.27
N GLY A 26 -3.00 -6.92 -1.15
CA GLY A 26 -4.42 -6.67 -0.95
C GLY A 26 -5.12 -7.89 -0.36
N ILE A 27 -6.43 -7.77 -0.11
CA ILE A 27 -7.22 -8.85 0.50
C ILE A 27 -7.25 -10.12 -0.39
N ALA A 28 -7.31 -9.97 -1.71
CA ALA A 28 -7.28 -11.10 -2.64
C ALA A 28 -5.93 -11.83 -2.57
N SER A 29 -4.82 -11.09 -2.70
CA SER A 29 -3.46 -11.66 -2.58
C SER A 29 -3.20 -12.26 -1.20
N ALA A 30 -3.73 -11.64 -0.13
CA ALA A 30 -3.61 -12.20 1.22
C ALA A 30 -4.28 -13.58 1.32
N ARG A 31 -5.47 -13.74 0.76
CA ARG A 31 -6.17 -15.03 0.73
C ARG A 31 -5.44 -16.07 -0.12
N GLU A 32 -4.95 -15.70 -1.29
CA GLU A 32 -4.13 -16.60 -2.12
C GLU A 32 -2.85 -17.09 -1.39
N ILE A 33 -2.23 -16.22 -0.61
CA ILE A 33 -1.06 -16.56 0.20
C ILE A 33 -1.44 -17.56 1.29
N LEU A 34 -2.58 -17.34 1.95
CA LEU A 34 -3.07 -18.22 3.01
C LEU A 34 -3.52 -19.57 2.45
N ASP A 35 -4.16 -19.62 1.29
CA ASP A 35 -4.51 -20.85 0.59
C ASP A 35 -3.26 -21.69 0.25
N LYS A 36 -2.20 -21.04 -0.24
CA LYS A 36 -0.93 -21.70 -0.53
C LYS A 36 -0.18 -22.16 0.73
N ALA A 37 -0.42 -21.50 1.86
CA ALA A 37 0.17 -21.84 3.15
C ALA A 37 -0.66 -22.87 3.93
N ASP A 38 -1.86 -23.22 3.43
CA ASP A 38 -2.85 -24.10 4.07
C ASP A 38 -3.25 -23.58 5.46
N LEU A 39 -3.58 -22.28 5.54
CA LEU A 39 -3.95 -21.60 6.78
C LEU A 39 -5.36 -20.98 6.69
N PRO A 40 -6.16 -21.06 7.77
CA PRO A 40 -7.49 -20.47 7.79
C PRO A 40 -7.44 -18.96 7.85
N TYR A 41 -8.29 -18.27 7.06
CA TYR A 41 -8.33 -16.80 6.97
C TYR A 41 -8.65 -16.10 8.30
N GLN A 42 -9.48 -16.76 9.14
CA GLN A 42 -9.98 -16.22 10.39
C GLN A 42 -9.03 -16.43 11.58
N MET A 43 -7.91 -17.12 11.36
CA MET A 43 -6.90 -17.31 12.39
C MET A 43 -6.37 -15.94 12.85
N ASN A 44 -6.16 -15.78 14.16
CA ASN A 44 -5.57 -14.55 14.68
C ASN A 44 -4.08 -14.46 14.36
N SER A 45 -3.63 -13.24 14.11
CA SER A 45 -2.20 -12.96 13.85
C SER A 45 -1.28 -13.33 15.01
N ASP A 46 -1.82 -13.39 16.23
CA ASP A 46 -1.05 -13.72 17.44
C ASP A 46 -0.85 -15.23 17.61
N ASP A 47 -1.68 -16.08 16.99
CA ASP A 47 -1.65 -17.54 17.09
C ASP A 47 -0.69 -18.19 16.08
N LEU A 48 0.02 -17.40 15.27
CA LEU A 48 0.95 -17.89 14.26
C LEU A 48 2.18 -18.55 14.88
N ASN A 49 2.47 -19.78 14.45
CA ASN A 49 3.70 -20.48 14.75
C ASN A 49 4.87 -20.00 13.89
N THR A 50 6.10 -20.21 14.36
CA THR A 50 7.32 -19.83 13.62
C THR A 50 7.44 -20.50 12.26
N ASP A 51 6.99 -21.74 12.13
CA ASP A 51 7.00 -22.50 10.87
C ASP A 51 6.00 -21.93 9.86
N GLU A 52 4.81 -21.53 10.32
CA GLU A 52 3.79 -20.88 9.51
C GLU A 52 4.25 -19.51 9.01
N VAL A 53 4.87 -18.71 9.87
CA VAL A 53 5.49 -17.44 9.50
C VAL A 53 6.56 -17.64 8.41
N THR A 54 7.35 -18.70 8.54
CA THR A 54 8.40 -19.02 7.55
C THR A 54 7.80 -19.46 6.22
N LYS A 55 6.71 -20.24 6.22
CA LYS A 55 5.98 -20.60 4.99
C LYS A 55 5.43 -19.38 4.28
N ILE A 56 4.75 -18.49 5.01
CA ILE A 56 4.20 -17.24 4.47
C ILE A 56 5.31 -16.37 3.86
N ARG A 57 6.45 -16.21 4.54
CA ARG A 57 7.61 -15.47 4.02
C ARG A 57 8.10 -16.02 2.69
N LYS A 58 8.32 -17.33 2.60
CA LYS A 58 8.78 -17.99 1.36
C LYS A 58 7.83 -17.77 0.19
N ILE A 59 6.51 -17.84 0.45
CA ILE A 59 5.49 -17.59 -0.58
C ILE A 59 5.53 -16.13 -1.05
N ILE A 60 5.63 -15.18 -0.13
CA ILE A 60 5.70 -13.76 -0.44
C ILE A 60 6.97 -13.44 -1.23
N GLU A 61 8.14 -13.88 -0.78
CA GLU A 61 9.43 -13.65 -1.43
C GLU A 61 9.50 -14.24 -2.83
N GLY A 62 8.85 -15.39 -3.04
CA GLY A 62 8.87 -16.09 -4.33
C GLY A 62 7.91 -15.56 -5.39
N ALA A 63 6.80 -14.91 -4.98
CA ALA A 63 5.70 -14.60 -5.90
C ALA A 63 5.21 -13.15 -5.87
N TYR A 64 5.59 -12.36 -4.89
CA TYR A 64 5.04 -11.01 -4.69
C TYR A 64 6.13 -9.96 -4.52
N SER A 65 5.98 -8.85 -5.22
CA SER A 65 6.76 -7.64 -4.98
C SER A 65 6.10 -6.83 -3.87
N VAL A 66 6.80 -6.61 -2.76
CA VAL A 66 6.23 -5.98 -1.56
C VAL A 66 7.11 -4.85 -1.05
N GLU A 67 6.54 -4.01 -0.20
CA GLU A 67 7.19 -2.91 0.50
C GLU A 67 8.14 -2.07 -0.36
N GLY A 68 9.44 -2.12 -0.12
CA GLY A 68 10.43 -1.30 -0.81
C GLY A 68 10.46 -1.52 -2.32
N ASP A 69 10.39 -2.78 -2.76
CA ASP A 69 10.43 -3.13 -4.18
C ASP A 69 9.17 -2.65 -4.89
N ARG A 70 8.00 -2.85 -4.29
CA ARG A 70 6.74 -2.36 -4.86
C ARG A 70 6.68 -0.84 -4.92
N ARG A 71 7.18 -0.14 -3.89
CA ARG A 71 7.26 1.33 -3.89
C ARG A 71 8.19 1.83 -4.99
N ARG A 72 9.32 1.14 -5.19
CA ARG A 72 10.29 1.44 -6.26
C ARG A 72 9.67 1.28 -7.64
N GLU A 73 8.97 0.16 -7.89
CA GLU A 73 8.26 -0.08 -9.15
C GLU A 73 7.26 1.04 -9.46
N VAL A 74 6.39 1.37 -8.50
CA VAL A 74 5.40 2.45 -8.67
C VAL A 74 6.07 3.79 -8.96
N SER A 75 7.17 4.09 -8.27
CA SER A 75 7.94 5.31 -8.49
C SER A 75 8.57 5.36 -9.90
N MET A 76 9.13 4.24 -10.35
CA MET A 76 9.69 4.11 -11.69
C MET A 76 8.62 4.23 -12.77
N ASP A 77 7.44 3.65 -12.58
CA ASP A 77 6.31 3.77 -13.51
C ASP A 77 5.84 5.21 -13.66
N ILE A 78 5.72 5.94 -12.53
CA ILE A 78 5.36 7.36 -12.54
C ILE A 78 6.44 8.18 -13.25
N LYS A 79 7.72 7.89 -12.98
CA LYS A 79 8.85 8.55 -13.65
C LYS A 79 8.80 8.31 -15.16
N ARG A 80 8.63 7.06 -15.60
CA ARG A 80 8.49 6.69 -17.01
C ARG A 80 7.38 7.48 -17.70
N LEU A 81 6.18 7.55 -17.09
CA LEU A 81 5.07 8.33 -17.66
C LEU A 81 5.39 9.82 -17.74
N THR A 82 6.12 10.35 -16.76
CA THR A 82 6.54 11.76 -16.70
C THR A 82 7.56 12.09 -17.77
N ASP A 83 8.53 11.20 -18.00
CA ASP A 83 9.58 11.35 -19.00
C ASP A 83 9.02 11.25 -20.43
N LEU A 84 8.02 10.37 -20.64
CA LEU A 84 7.28 10.29 -21.91
C LEU A 84 6.44 11.55 -22.21
N GLY A 85 6.23 12.45 -21.25
CA GLY A 85 5.46 13.69 -21.45
C GLY A 85 3.97 13.48 -21.74
N CYS A 86 3.44 12.28 -21.57
CA CYS A 86 2.04 11.96 -21.81
C CYS A 86 1.10 12.70 -20.85
N TYR A 87 -0.21 12.73 -21.17
CA TYR A 87 -1.20 13.41 -20.32
C TYR A 87 -1.13 12.96 -18.85
N ARG A 88 -1.08 11.66 -18.59
CA ARG A 88 -0.96 11.11 -17.22
C ARG A 88 0.32 11.58 -16.53
N GLY A 89 1.46 11.59 -17.24
CA GLY A 89 2.73 12.07 -16.71
C GLY A 89 2.68 13.55 -16.32
N ARG A 90 2.09 14.41 -17.17
CA ARG A 90 1.88 15.82 -16.85
C ARG A 90 1.00 16.01 -15.60
N ARG A 91 -0.04 15.20 -15.45
CA ARG A 91 -0.92 15.22 -14.26
C ARG A 91 -0.17 14.78 -13.00
N HIS A 92 0.67 13.77 -13.07
CA HIS A 92 1.53 13.35 -11.95
C HIS A 92 2.51 14.47 -11.56
N ARG A 93 3.17 15.09 -12.51
CA ARG A 93 4.09 16.22 -12.28
C ARG A 93 3.38 17.40 -11.60
N ALA A 94 2.18 17.72 -12.02
CA ALA A 94 1.36 18.80 -11.46
C ALA A 94 0.66 18.42 -10.13
N LYS A 95 0.84 17.20 -9.62
CA LYS A 95 0.14 16.67 -8.42
C LYS A 95 -1.38 16.77 -8.53
N LEU A 96 -1.91 16.48 -9.70
CA LEU A 96 -3.34 16.52 -10.01
C LEU A 96 -3.87 15.12 -10.30
N PRO A 97 -5.20 14.89 -10.16
CA PRO A 97 -5.82 13.62 -10.51
C PRO A 97 -5.57 13.26 -11.98
N CYS A 98 -5.31 11.96 -12.25
CA CYS A 98 -4.94 11.47 -13.58
C CYS A 98 -6.10 10.81 -14.32
N ARG A 99 -7.23 10.55 -13.64
CA ARG A 99 -8.35 9.76 -14.15
C ARG A 99 -9.60 10.60 -14.45
N GLY A 100 -9.45 11.82 -14.90
CA GLY A 100 -10.55 12.70 -15.31
C GLY A 100 -11.43 13.24 -14.15
N GLN A 101 -10.98 13.12 -12.89
CA GLN A 101 -11.74 13.68 -11.77
C GLN A 101 -11.78 15.20 -11.83
N ARG A 102 -12.90 15.75 -11.37
CA ARG A 102 -13.10 17.20 -11.28
C ARG A 102 -12.10 17.84 -10.31
N THR A 103 -11.50 18.95 -10.70
CA THR A 103 -10.48 19.66 -9.91
C THR A 103 -10.92 21.02 -9.40
N LYS A 104 -12.08 21.51 -9.84
CA LYS A 104 -12.61 22.85 -9.47
C LYS A 104 -12.85 22.95 -7.96
N THR A 105 -13.41 21.92 -7.32
CA THR A 105 -13.85 21.95 -5.93
C THR A 105 -12.96 21.12 -5.01
N ASN A 106 -12.81 19.83 -5.28
CA ASN A 106 -12.20 18.84 -4.39
C ASN A 106 -10.81 18.39 -4.89
N ALA A 107 -10.53 17.11 -5.00
CA ALA A 107 -9.23 16.51 -5.32
C ALA A 107 -8.15 16.73 -4.24
N ARG A 108 -8.58 16.78 -2.97
CA ARG A 108 -7.67 17.03 -1.84
C ARG A 108 -6.62 15.95 -1.64
N THR A 109 -6.93 14.70 -1.94
CA THR A 109 -5.97 13.59 -1.85
C THR A 109 -4.69 13.88 -2.67
N ARG A 110 -4.84 14.48 -3.86
CA ARG A 110 -3.70 14.81 -4.72
C ARG A 110 -3.12 16.18 -4.43
N LYS A 111 -3.99 17.18 -4.18
CA LYS A 111 -3.58 18.57 -3.94
C LYS A 111 -3.04 18.79 -2.52
N GLY A 112 -3.34 17.89 -1.59
CA GLY A 112 -3.06 18.05 -0.17
C GLY A 112 -4.07 18.94 0.58
N PRO A 113 -3.88 19.15 1.88
CA PRO A 113 -4.73 20.00 2.70
C PRO A 113 -4.84 21.42 2.14
N ARG A 114 -5.96 22.09 2.40
CA ARG A 114 -6.07 23.52 2.09
C ARG A 114 -5.09 24.28 2.98
N LYS A 115 -4.33 25.22 2.40
CA LYS A 115 -3.58 26.20 3.20
C LYS A 115 -4.60 26.99 4.02
N GLY A 116 -4.48 26.95 5.34
CA GLY A 116 -5.32 27.78 6.22
C GLY A 116 -5.20 29.24 5.84
N ALA A 117 -6.29 30.00 6.01
CA ALA A 117 -6.21 31.44 5.92
C ALA A 117 -5.17 31.90 6.96
N VAL A 118 -4.20 32.70 6.53
CA VAL A 118 -3.28 33.36 7.47
C VAL A 118 -4.15 34.23 8.37
N VAL A 119 -4.32 33.83 9.63
CA VAL A 119 -4.95 34.69 10.63
C VAL A 119 -4.00 35.87 10.77
N ARG A 120 -4.37 37.01 10.15
CA ARG A 120 -3.68 38.28 10.45
C ARG A 120 -3.86 38.51 11.96
N ALA A 121 -2.76 38.51 12.68
CA ALA A 121 -2.78 39.02 14.06
C ALA A 121 -3.39 40.41 14.01
N LYS A 122 -4.49 40.63 14.75
CA LYS A 122 -5.02 41.96 15.01
C LYS A 122 -4.00 42.62 15.94
N GLU A 123 -3.35 43.68 15.49
CA GLU A 123 -2.70 44.64 16.33
C GLU A 123 -3.68 45.34 17.25
#